data_edb88d9b5de9b60a7371de36a6d40d64
#
_entry.id   edb88d9b5de9b60a7371de36a6d40d64
#
_cell.length_a   1.000
_cell.length_b   1.000
_cell.length_c   1.000
_cell.angle_alpha   90.00
_cell.angle_beta   90.00
_cell.angle_gamma   90.00
#
_symmetry.space_group_name_H-M   'P 1'
#
loop_
_entity.id
_entity.type
_entity.pdbx_description
1 polymer ?
#
loop_
_entity_poly.entity_id
_entity_poly.type
_entity_poly.pdbx_seq_one_letter_code
_entity_poly.pdbx_strand_id
1 'polypeptide(L)'
;MSAVKAAVHKTRRIRQSMETIWIEEKQLSRALQRNKAFWKGELEEGPLLWLTAPRSKPAPSVPEPASEEELWTNVDYVIAATESALAGTHFAGDALPVFCPWLGPDQFAAWLGADLELRPRQSTSWSKPFVRDWAEHPQWRIDPENRWWRLYLQLLRESVRAGKGKWVTGYPDLHSGIDALCAIRGPANLAMDLVNNPDAIHRAMRQVTDLWKFVVDTASEIILPAGQGTSNWTMGWSHDRFLCVGQNDFSCLISPAMFETFCRQDNLECCAHVDRSLYHLDGPGAIRHVPLLLRLERLDCIQWIQGASSPLPSQWLDLLRRIQAGGKSVQLYYGQGHGGDADLKREIDLLCSALDPTRLFIWANTDSARTAEDIVRYSRRDSS
;
A
#
# COMPACT_ATOMS: atom_id res chain seq x y z
N MET A 1 -19.91 21.48 20.58
CA MET A 1 -20.93 20.41 20.56
C MET A 1 -21.23 19.86 19.17
N SER A 2 -21.07 20.65 18.08
CA SER A 2 -21.36 20.18 16.69
C SER A 2 -20.33 19.18 16.15
N ALA A 3 -19.03 19.41 16.31
CA ALA A 3 -17.96 18.57 15.74
C ALA A 3 -17.86 17.17 16.39
N VAL A 4 -18.10 17.07 17.70
CA VAL A 4 -18.10 15.80 18.43
C VAL A 4 -19.30 14.94 18.04
N LYS A 5 -20.49 15.54 17.83
CA LYS A 5 -21.66 14.83 17.33
C LYS A 5 -21.49 14.35 15.88
N ALA A 6 -20.81 15.14 15.04
CA ALA A 6 -20.49 14.73 13.65
C ALA A 6 -19.47 13.57 13.60
N ALA A 7 -18.46 13.58 14.48
CA ALA A 7 -17.48 12.51 14.60
C ALA A 7 -18.12 11.20 15.10
N VAL A 8 -19.01 11.30 16.11
CA VAL A 8 -19.75 10.15 16.63
C VAL A 8 -20.76 9.61 15.60
N HIS A 9 -21.39 10.49 14.81
CA HIS A 9 -22.31 10.08 13.74
C HIS A 9 -21.59 9.44 12.56
N LYS A 10 -20.39 9.93 12.19
CA LYS A 10 -19.53 9.33 11.14
C LYS A 10 -19.01 7.95 11.58
N THR A 11 -18.56 7.82 12.82
CA THR A 11 -18.12 6.54 13.41
C THR A 11 -19.29 5.53 13.49
N ARG A 12 -20.49 6.01 13.80
CA ARG A 12 -21.72 5.17 13.85
C ARG A 12 -22.18 4.73 12.44
N ARG A 13 -22.00 5.57 11.39
CA ARG A 13 -22.27 5.18 10.00
C ARG A 13 -21.28 4.12 9.48
N ILE A 14 -20.00 4.24 9.83
CA ILE A 14 -18.99 3.23 9.51
C ILE A 14 -19.34 1.91 10.21
N ARG A 15 -19.77 1.94 11.49
CA ARG A 15 -20.26 0.76 12.21
C ARG A 15 -21.39 0.04 11.49
N GLN A 16 -22.44 0.77 11.07
CA GLN A 16 -23.58 0.16 10.37
C GLN A 16 -23.24 -0.46 9.01
N SER A 17 -22.21 0.03 8.32
CA SER A 17 -21.79 -0.53 7.03
C SER A 17 -20.89 -1.77 7.16
N MET A 18 -20.30 -2.03 8.35
CA MET A 18 -19.36 -3.14 8.59
C MET A 18 -19.89 -4.25 9.50
N GLU A 19 -21.14 -4.18 9.99
CA GLU A 19 -21.74 -5.11 10.96
C GLU A 19 -21.89 -6.57 10.46
N THR A 20 -21.85 -6.80 9.16
CA THR A 20 -22.01 -8.13 8.56
C THR A 20 -20.71 -8.83 8.26
N ILE A 21 -19.58 -8.23 8.61
CA ILE A 21 -18.28 -8.76 8.26
C ILE A 21 -17.77 -9.82 9.22
N TRP A 22 -16.67 -10.38 8.82
CA TRP A 22 -15.96 -11.49 9.46
C TRP A 22 -15.15 -11.09 10.71
N ILE A 23 -15.45 -9.92 11.32
CA ILE A 23 -14.81 -9.38 12.54
C ILE A 23 -15.90 -9.01 13.54
N GLU A 24 -15.72 -9.35 14.81
CA GLU A 24 -16.61 -8.96 15.88
C GLU A 24 -16.62 -7.42 16.08
N GLU A 25 -17.78 -6.85 16.44
CA GLU A 25 -17.97 -5.40 16.60
C GLU A 25 -16.93 -4.76 17.55
N LYS A 26 -16.65 -5.42 18.67
CA LYS A 26 -15.68 -4.93 19.66
C LYS A 26 -14.27 -4.85 19.09
N GLN A 27 -13.86 -5.90 18.38
CA GLN A 27 -12.55 -5.97 17.71
C GLN A 27 -12.47 -4.91 16.60
N LEU A 28 -13.50 -4.81 15.75
CA LEU A 28 -13.56 -3.79 14.69
C LEU A 28 -13.42 -2.38 15.25
N SER A 29 -14.20 -2.06 16.31
CA SER A 29 -14.13 -0.74 16.95
C SER A 29 -12.73 -0.42 17.47
N ARG A 30 -12.07 -1.41 18.11
CA ARG A 30 -10.70 -1.26 18.61
C ARG A 30 -9.71 -1.07 17.46
N ALA A 31 -9.80 -1.89 16.41
CA ALA A 31 -8.91 -1.80 15.25
C ALA A 31 -9.00 -0.42 14.59
N LEU A 32 -10.21 0.10 14.35
CA LEU A 32 -10.42 1.44 13.80
C LEU A 32 -9.83 2.55 14.67
N GLN A 33 -10.01 2.46 16.00
CA GLN A 33 -9.47 3.42 16.95
C GLN A 33 -7.93 3.41 16.95
N ARG A 34 -7.31 2.22 16.97
CA ARG A 34 -5.84 2.07 16.99
C ARG A 34 -5.19 2.51 15.68
N ASN A 35 -5.77 2.13 14.52
CA ASN A 35 -5.30 2.66 13.23
C ASN A 35 -5.35 4.18 13.21
N LYS A 36 -6.43 4.79 13.68
CA LYS A 36 -6.57 6.25 13.76
C LYS A 36 -5.55 6.88 14.70
N ALA A 37 -5.32 6.28 15.88
CA ALA A 37 -4.33 6.74 16.85
C ALA A 37 -2.90 6.64 16.29
N PHE A 38 -2.58 5.55 15.60
CA PHE A 38 -1.28 5.36 14.95
C PHE A 38 -0.94 6.50 13.98
N TRP A 39 -1.86 6.82 13.07
CA TRP A 39 -1.63 7.90 12.09
C TRP A 39 -1.56 9.30 12.70
N LYS A 40 -2.02 9.46 13.92
CA LYS A 40 -1.92 10.72 14.66
C LYS A 40 -0.70 10.80 15.59
N GLY A 41 0.04 9.70 15.75
CA GLY A 41 1.07 9.59 16.77
C GLY A 41 0.50 9.55 18.21
N GLU A 42 -0.75 9.10 18.36
CA GLU A 42 -1.48 9.00 19.63
C GLU A 42 -1.67 7.53 20.08
N LEU A 43 -0.92 6.58 19.50
CA LEU A 43 -0.99 5.19 19.91
C LEU A 43 -0.29 5.04 21.28
N GLU A 44 -1.03 4.56 22.28
CA GLU A 44 -0.54 4.50 23.66
C GLU A 44 0.06 3.15 24.05
N GLU A 45 -0.37 2.08 23.35
CA GLU A 45 0.01 0.70 23.72
C GLU A 45 0.55 -0.08 22.52
N GLY A 46 1.79 -0.53 22.59
CA GLY A 46 2.40 -1.51 21.68
C GLY A 46 2.33 -1.14 20.19
N PRO A 47 2.78 -2.03 19.32
CA PRO A 47 2.73 -1.78 17.88
C PRO A 47 1.31 -1.90 17.30
N LEU A 48 1.07 -1.28 16.15
CA LEU A 48 -0.07 -1.62 15.31
C LEU A 48 0.18 -3.01 14.70
N LEU A 49 -0.71 -3.96 14.97
CA LEU A 49 -0.56 -5.35 14.54
C LEU A 49 -1.63 -5.70 13.50
N TRP A 50 -1.21 -5.82 12.26
CA TRP A 50 -2.06 -6.27 11.15
C TRP A 50 -1.78 -7.74 10.86
N LEU A 51 -2.46 -8.64 11.59
CA LEU A 51 -2.22 -10.07 11.49
C LEU A 51 -3.38 -10.76 10.78
N THR A 52 -3.04 -11.65 9.85
CA THR A 52 -4.01 -12.51 9.17
C THR A 52 -3.62 -13.97 9.28
N ALA A 53 -4.62 -14.85 9.25
CA ALA A 53 -4.44 -16.29 9.26
C ALA A 53 -5.54 -16.97 8.45
N PRO A 54 -5.34 -18.23 8.01
CA PRO A 54 -6.44 -19.00 7.46
C PRO A 54 -7.49 -19.31 8.54
N ARG A 55 -8.77 -19.27 8.15
CA ARG A 55 -9.86 -19.77 9.01
C ARG A 55 -9.91 -21.29 8.98
N SER A 56 -10.38 -21.90 10.08
CA SER A 56 -10.58 -23.36 10.16
C SER A 56 -11.65 -23.87 9.18
N LYS A 57 -12.64 -23.03 8.86
CA LYS A 57 -13.65 -23.34 7.84
C LYS A 57 -13.15 -22.86 6.50
N PRO A 58 -13.02 -23.75 5.50
CA PRO A 58 -12.60 -23.35 4.15
C PRO A 58 -13.52 -22.28 3.56
N ALA A 59 -12.93 -21.40 2.79
CA ALA A 59 -13.70 -20.44 1.99
C ALA A 59 -14.53 -21.18 0.91
N PRO A 60 -15.67 -20.59 0.48
CA PRO A 60 -16.41 -21.10 -0.66
C PRO A 60 -15.53 -21.17 -1.92
N SER A 61 -15.58 -22.28 -2.66
CA SER A 61 -14.83 -22.39 -3.92
C SER A 61 -15.46 -21.49 -4.98
N VAL A 62 -14.61 -20.72 -5.68
CA VAL A 62 -15.00 -19.94 -6.86
C VAL A 62 -14.35 -20.60 -8.08
N PRO A 63 -15.14 -21.08 -9.07
CA PRO A 63 -14.56 -21.65 -10.28
C PRO A 63 -13.68 -20.66 -11.00
N GLU A 64 -12.47 -21.08 -11.38
CA GLU A 64 -11.57 -20.22 -12.17
C GLU A 64 -12.13 -19.97 -13.57
N PRO A 65 -11.87 -18.79 -14.16
CA PRO A 65 -12.25 -18.50 -15.54
C PRO A 65 -11.41 -19.29 -16.54
N ALA A 66 -11.78 -19.18 -17.82
CA ALA A 66 -11.16 -20.00 -18.88
C ALA A 66 -9.71 -19.61 -19.19
N SER A 67 -9.32 -18.39 -18.92
CA SER A 67 -7.96 -17.89 -19.19
C SER A 67 -7.29 -17.27 -17.97
N GLU A 68 -5.95 -17.26 -17.95
CA GLU A 68 -5.18 -16.62 -16.88
C GLU A 68 -5.44 -15.10 -16.83
N GLU A 69 -5.58 -14.43 -17.98
CA GLU A 69 -5.90 -13.00 -18.03
C GLU A 69 -7.20 -12.67 -17.30
N GLU A 70 -8.22 -13.53 -17.42
CA GLU A 70 -9.52 -13.34 -16.77
C GLU A 70 -9.44 -13.41 -15.23
N LEU A 71 -8.40 -13.97 -14.64
CA LEU A 71 -8.19 -13.93 -13.20
C LEU A 71 -8.12 -12.51 -12.65
N TRP A 72 -7.74 -11.54 -13.48
CA TRP A 72 -7.68 -10.13 -13.11
C TRP A 72 -8.63 -9.22 -13.91
N THR A 73 -9.16 -9.70 -15.03
CA THR A 73 -9.97 -8.87 -15.93
C THR A 73 -11.47 -9.21 -15.93
N ASN A 74 -11.82 -10.41 -15.49
CA ASN A 74 -13.23 -10.76 -15.31
C ASN A 74 -13.73 -10.22 -13.97
N VAL A 75 -14.45 -9.12 -14.02
CA VAL A 75 -14.87 -8.35 -12.83
C VAL A 75 -15.69 -9.21 -11.87
N ASP A 76 -16.65 -10.00 -12.37
CA ASP A 76 -17.49 -10.86 -11.54
C ASP A 76 -16.66 -11.90 -10.80
N TYR A 77 -15.71 -12.51 -11.50
CA TYR A 77 -14.77 -13.45 -10.89
C TYR A 77 -13.90 -12.78 -9.83
N VAL A 78 -13.29 -11.63 -10.14
CA VAL A 78 -12.41 -10.92 -9.21
C VAL A 78 -13.14 -10.59 -7.92
N ILE A 79 -14.37 -10.11 -8.01
CA ILE A 79 -15.20 -9.78 -6.83
C ILE A 79 -15.57 -11.04 -6.04
N ALA A 80 -16.01 -12.12 -6.72
CA ALA A 80 -16.37 -13.37 -6.06
C ALA A 80 -15.14 -14.04 -5.39
N ALA A 81 -14.00 -14.06 -6.07
CA ALA A 81 -12.75 -14.59 -5.55
C ALA A 81 -12.24 -13.77 -4.34
N THR A 82 -12.35 -12.44 -4.41
CA THR A 82 -12.04 -11.54 -3.28
C THR A 82 -12.92 -11.84 -2.08
N GLU A 83 -14.24 -11.91 -2.26
CA GLU A 83 -15.17 -12.22 -1.17
C GLU A 83 -14.87 -13.58 -0.55
N SER A 84 -14.60 -14.58 -1.37
CA SER A 84 -14.20 -15.92 -0.92
C SER A 84 -12.89 -15.89 -0.11
N ALA A 85 -11.86 -15.22 -0.63
CA ALA A 85 -10.57 -15.13 0.05
C ALA A 85 -10.69 -14.43 1.42
N LEU A 86 -11.42 -13.30 1.48
CA LEU A 86 -11.65 -12.57 2.72
C LEU A 86 -12.51 -13.37 3.71
N ALA A 87 -13.52 -14.11 3.24
CA ALA A 87 -14.32 -15.01 4.08
C ALA A 87 -13.50 -16.14 4.67
N GLY A 88 -12.47 -16.63 3.96
CA GLY A 88 -11.52 -17.64 4.43
C GLY A 88 -10.42 -17.11 5.34
N THR A 89 -10.35 -15.78 5.54
CA THR A 89 -9.29 -15.14 6.31
C THR A 89 -9.77 -14.78 7.72
N HIS A 90 -8.98 -15.12 8.73
CA HIS A 90 -9.10 -14.60 10.09
C HIS A 90 -8.27 -13.32 10.21
N PHE A 91 -8.90 -12.26 10.73
CA PHE A 91 -8.27 -10.96 10.95
C PHE A 91 -8.06 -10.77 12.45
N ALA A 92 -6.81 -10.58 12.88
CA ALA A 92 -6.45 -10.41 14.28
C ALA A 92 -5.77 -9.04 14.51
N GLY A 93 -5.78 -8.61 15.74
CA GLY A 93 -5.18 -7.35 16.15
C GLY A 93 -5.92 -6.14 15.60
N ASP A 94 -5.26 -5.43 14.72
CA ASP A 94 -5.73 -4.17 14.11
C ASP A 94 -6.07 -4.36 12.61
N ALA A 95 -6.02 -5.62 12.12
CA ALA A 95 -6.31 -5.97 10.74
C ALA A 95 -7.80 -5.83 10.39
N LEU A 96 -8.05 -5.37 9.18
CA LEU A 96 -9.37 -5.26 8.57
C LEU A 96 -9.39 -6.00 7.24
N PRO A 97 -10.56 -6.49 6.77
CA PRO A 97 -10.71 -6.95 5.41
C PRO A 97 -10.50 -5.79 4.44
N VAL A 98 -9.55 -5.93 3.54
CA VAL A 98 -9.20 -4.93 2.53
C VAL A 98 -9.11 -5.58 1.17
N PHE A 99 -9.62 -4.89 0.16
CA PHE A 99 -9.36 -5.21 -1.24
C PHE A 99 -8.89 -3.96 -2.00
N CYS A 100 -7.76 -4.07 -2.66
CA CYS A 100 -7.20 -3.05 -3.54
C CYS A 100 -7.31 -3.57 -4.98
N PRO A 101 -8.28 -3.11 -5.78
CA PRO A 101 -8.37 -3.50 -7.19
C PRO A 101 -7.12 -3.09 -7.95
N TRP A 102 -6.45 -4.03 -8.62
CA TRP A 102 -5.22 -3.76 -9.33
C TRP A 102 -5.04 -4.65 -10.57
N LEU A 103 -4.16 -4.24 -11.48
CA LEU A 103 -3.78 -4.95 -12.70
C LEU A 103 -2.27 -5.23 -12.73
N GLY A 104 -1.66 -5.33 -11.55
CA GLY A 104 -0.21 -5.44 -11.38
C GLY A 104 0.51 -4.10 -11.27
N PRO A 105 1.82 -4.11 -10.95
CA PRO A 105 2.58 -2.90 -10.64
C PRO A 105 2.64 -1.91 -11.81
N ASP A 106 2.71 -2.38 -13.06
CA ASP A 106 2.87 -1.53 -14.25
C ASP A 106 1.54 -0.97 -14.80
N GLN A 107 0.43 -1.08 -14.06
CA GLN A 107 -0.87 -0.60 -14.53
C GLN A 107 -0.88 0.91 -14.83
N PHE A 108 -0.12 1.72 -14.09
CA PHE A 108 -0.03 3.15 -14.34
C PHE A 108 0.60 3.44 -15.71
N ALA A 109 1.66 2.75 -16.08
CA ALA A 109 2.26 2.83 -17.41
C ALA A 109 1.27 2.41 -18.52
N ALA A 110 0.42 1.41 -18.25
CA ALA A 110 -0.61 0.99 -19.19
C ALA A 110 -1.70 2.05 -19.40
N TRP A 111 -2.02 2.84 -18.37
CA TRP A 111 -2.94 3.99 -18.52
C TRP A 111 -2.34 5.12 -19.34
N LEU A 112 -1.01 5.21 -19.37
CA LEU A 112 -0.26 6.14 -20.25
C LEU A 112 -0.12 5.63 -21.68
N GLY A 113 -0.57 4.41 -21.99
CA GLY A 113 -0.58 3.84 -23.33
C GLY A 113 0.36 2.68 -23.58
N ALA A 114 1.09 2.21 -22.56
CA ALA A 114 1.91 1.02 -22.69
C ALA A 114 1.06 -0.26 -22.88
N ASP A 115 1.58 -1.21 -23.68
CA ASP A 115 1.06 -2.56 -23.67
C ASP A 115 1.34 -3.20 -22.31
N LEU A 116 0.33 -3.87 -21.73
CA LEU A 116 0.43 -4.54 -20.44
C LEU A 116 0.28 -6.05 -20.62
N GLU A 117 1.29 -6.78 -20.17
CA GLU A 117 1.27 -8.24 -20.07
C GLU A 117 0.94 -8.64 -18.64
N LEU A 118 -0.24 -9.23 -18.42
CA LEU A 118 -0.68 -9.69 -17.13
C LEU A 118 -0.09 -11.07 -16.80
N ARG A 119 0.35 -11.25 -15.56
CA ARG A 119 0.83 -12.51 -14.98
C ARG A 119 0.18 -12.76 -13.62
N PRO A 120 -1.15 -12.98 -13.57
CA PRO A 120 -1.89 -13.10 -12.31
C PRO A 120 -1.36 -14.19 -11.37
N ARG A 121 -0.96 -15.35 -11.89
CA ARG A 121 -0.41 -16.44 -11.08
C ARG A 121 0.96 -16.13 -10.47
N GLN A 122 1.66 -15.13 -11.00
CA GLN A 122 2.92 -14.62 -10.48
C GLN A 122 2.71 -13.32 -9.66
N SER A 123 1.46 -12.88 -9.51
CA SER A 123 1.09 -11.62 -8.85
C SER A 123 1.85 -10.41 -9.41
N THR A 124 2.01 -10.33 -10.73
CA THR A 124 2.74 -9.25 -11.40
C THR A 124 2.17 -8.92 -12.78
N SER A 125 2.60 -7.80 -13.33
CA SER A 125 2.40 -7.42 -14.73
C SER A 125 3.64 -6.70 -15.26
N TRP A 126 3.82 -6.70 -16.55
CA TRP A 126 4.93 -6.05 -17.22
C TRP A 126 4.42 -5.12 -18.32
N SER A 127 4.86 -3.88 -18.30
CA SER A 127 4.64 -2.97 -19.42
C SER A 127 5.74 -3.14 -20.49
N LYS A 128 5.39 -2.87 -21.74
CA LYS A 128 6.37 -2.80 -22.81
C LYS A 128 6.78 -1.35 -23.02
N PRO A 129 8.09 -1.01 -22.85
CA PRO A 129 8.57 0.34 -23.10
C PRO A 129 8.27 0.77 -24.55
N PHE A 130 7.68 1.94 -24.70
CA PHE A 130 7.27 2.47 -26.01
C PHE A 130 7.81 3.88 -26.32
N VAL A 131 8.26 4.61 -25.32
CA VAL A 131 8.87 5.93 -25.52
C VAL A 131 10.25 5.78 -26.12
N ARG A 132 10.41 6.18 -27.39
CA ARG A 132 11.70 6.19 -28.10
C ARG A 132 12.36 7.55 -28.03
N ASP A 133 11.58 8.62 -28.17
CA ASP A 133 12.02 9.99 -28.05
C ASP A 133 10.99 10.76 -27.18
N TRP A 134 11.46 11.51 -26.19
CA TRP A 134 10.62 12.34 -25.34
C TRP A 134 9.91 13.46 -26.10
N ALA A 135 10.46 13.91 -27.22
CA ALA A 135 9.86 14.93 -28.07
C ALA A 135 8.58 14.44 -28.77
N GLU A 136 8.43 13.13 -28.99
CA GLU A 136 7.23 12.53 -29.55
C GLU A 136 6.06 12.50 -28.53
N HIS A 137 6.35 12.72 -27.25
CA HIS A 137 5.39 12.70 -26.15
C HIS A 137 5.40 14.01 -25.34
N PRO A 138 5.06 15.15 -25.95
CA PRO A 138 5.18 16.45 -25.30
C PRO A 138 4.16 16.62 -24.17
N GLN A 139 3.08 15.84 -24.19
CA GLN A 139 2.01 15.86 -23.18
C GLN A 139 1.44 14.47 -22.95
N TRP A 140 1.44 14.06 -21.68
CA TRP A 140 0.83 12.82 -21.22
C TRP A 140 -0.61 13.07 -20.76
N ARG A 141 -1.48 12.11 -21.01
CA ARG A 141 -2.87 12.08 -20.52
C ARG A 141 -3.35 10.65 -20.42
N ILE A 142 -4.28 10.41 -19.50
CA ILE A 142 -5.01 9.14 -19.45
C ILE A 142 -6.20 9.28 -20.39
N ASP A 143 -6.23 8.45 -21.44
CA ASP A 143 -7.37 8.40 -22.35
C ASP A 143 -8.56 7.75 -21.62
N PRO A 144 -9.72 8.41 -21.54
CA PRO A 144 -10.93 7.81 -20.96
C PRO A 144 -11.34 6.49 -21.61
N GLU A 145 -10.98 6.27 -22.89
CA GLU A 145 -11.27 5.03 -23.63
C GLU A 145 -10.18 3.96 -23.47
N ASN A 146 -9.08 4.24 -22.75
CA ASN A 146 -8.06 3.24 -22.47
C ASN A 146 -8.66 2.04 -21.74
N ARG A 147 -8.52 0.84 -22.32
CA ARG A 147 -9.16 -0.39 -21.82
C ARG A 147 -8.78 -0.69 -20.36
N TRP A 148 -7.53 -0.45 -19.97
CA TRP A 148 -7.02 -0.75 -18.64
C TRP A 148 -7.50 0.26 -17.60
N TRP A 149 -7.62 1.52 -17.98
CA TRP A 149 -8.22 2.56 -17.15
C TRP A 149 -9.70 2.30 -16.90
N ARG A 150 -10.47 1.96 -17.93
CA ARG A 150 -11.88 1.62 -17.81
C ARG A 150 -12.10 0.39 -16.93
N LEU A 151 -11.30 -0.65 -17.13
CA LEU A 151 -11.35 -1.86 -16.31
C LEU A 151 -11.04 -1.56 -14.85
N TYR A 152 -9.98 -0.79 -14.56
CA TYR A 152 -9.67 -0.36 -13.21
C TYR A 152 -10.85 0.38 -12.55
N LEU A 153 -11.44 1.36 -13.23
CA LEU A 153 -12.60 2.09 -12.70
C LEU A 153 -13.82 1.20 -12.49
N GLN A 154 -14.02 0.20 -13.35
CA GLN A 154 -15.08 -0.78 -13.18
C GLN A 154 -14.84 -1.66 -11.95
N LEU A 155 -13.66 -2.23 -11.80
CA LEU A 155 -13.25 -3.03 -10.63
C LEU A 155 -13.39 -2.21 -9.34
N LEU A 156 -13.00 -0.95 -9.36
CA LEU A 156 -13.09 -0.06 -8.21
C LEU A 156 -14.55 0.19 -7.78
N ARG A 157 -15.44 0.50 -8.73
CA ARG A 157 -16.87 0.68 -8.45
C ARG A 157 -17.53 -0.60 -7.95
N GLU A 158 -17.22 -1.74 -8.56
CA GLU A 158 -17.75 -3.03 -8.13
C GLU A 158 -17.21 -3.45 -6.77
N SER A 159 -15.93 -3.17 -6.47
CA SER A 159 -15.37 -3.37 -5.14
C SER A 159 -16.10 -2.55 -4.08
N VAL A 160 -16.34 -1.27 -4.33
CA VAL A 160 -17.10 -0.40 -3.41
C VAL A 160 -18.51 -0.92 -3.21
N ARG A 161 -19.21 -1.32 -4.29
CA ARG A 161 -20.58 -1.84 -4.25
C ARG A 161 -20.67 -3.15 -3.45
N ALA A 162 -19.85 -4.13 -3.80
CA ALA A 162 -19.86 -5.46 -3.20
C ALA A 162 -19.27 -5.49 -1.80
N GLY A 163 -18.29 -4.60 -1.54
CA GLY A 163 -17.60 -4.47 -0.25
C GLY A 163 -18.40 -3.76 0.83
N LYS A 164 -19.57 -3.19 0.49
CA LYS A 164 -20.38 -2.48 1.48
C LYS A 164 -20.75 -3.41 2.65
N GLY A 165 -20.28 -3.05 3.86
CA GLY A 165 -20.45 -3.86 5.05
C GLY A 165 -19.60 -5.12 5.10
N LYS A 166 -18.65 -5.32 4.20
CA LYS A 166 -17.77 -6.50 4.13
C LYS A 166 -16.29 -6.14 4.19
N TRP A 167 -15.81 -5.29 3.30
CA TRP A 167 -14.40 -4.91 3.23
C TRP A 167 -14.20 -3.44 2.89
N VAL A 168 -13.02 -2.92 3.19
CA VAL A 168 -12.56 -1.59 2.79
C VAL A 168 -11.96 -1.70 1.39
N THR A 169 -12.44 -0.86 0.47
CA THR A 169 -11.78 -0.71 -0.84
C THR A 169 -10.58 0.22 -0.70
N GLY A 170 -9.42 -0.24 -1.15
CA GLY A 170 -8.16 0.49 -1.08
C GLY A 170 -7.66 0.95 -2.45
N TYR A 171 -6.62 1.80 -2.41
CA TYR A 171 -5.88 2.21 -3.59
C TYR A 171 -4.88 1.13 -3.99
N PRO A 172 -4.70 0.86 -5.29
CA PRO A 172 -3.71 -0.09 -5.77
C PRO A 172 -2.28 0.42 -5.62
N ASP A 173 -1.34 -0.43 -5.94
CA ASP A 173 0.01 -0.02 -6.27
C ASP A 173 0.01 0.84 -7.54
N LEU A 174 0.55 2.04 -7.45
CA LEU A 174 0.50 3.00 -8.55
C LEU A 174 1.86 3.21 -9.23
N HIS A 175 2.91 2.51 -8.85
CA HIS A 175 4.24 2.55 -9.52
C HIS A 175 4.46 3.85 -10.34
N SER A 176 4.24 5.00 -9.69
CA SER A 176 4.25 6.34 -10.31
C SER A 176 5.65 6.98 -10.28
N GLY A 177 5.75 8.23 -10.62
CA GLY A 177 7.01 8.95 -10.57
C GLY A 177 8.05 8.36 -11.52
N ILE A 178 9.28 8.18 -11.04
CA ILE A 178 10.39 7.68 -11.86
C ILE A 178 10.19 6.22 -12.29
N ASP A 179 9.40 5.42 -11.54
CA ASP A 179 9.09 4.04 -11.90
C ASP A 179 8.17 3.98 -13.13
N ALA A 180 7.18 4.89 -13.21
CA ALA A 180 6.37 5.02 -14.42
C ALA A 180 7.23 5.40 -15.64
N LEU A 181 8.20 6.31 -15.48
CA LEU A 181 9.13 6.65 -16.55
C LEU A 181 10.01 5.45 -16.92
N CYS A 182 10.44 4.67 -15.92
CA CYS A 182 11.19 3.44 -16.14
C CYS A 182 10.38 2.42 -16.95
N ALA A 183 9.11 2.23 -16.59
CA ALA A 183 8.20 1.30 -17.24
C ALA A 183 7.95 1.66 -18.72
N ILE A 184 7.79 2.96 -19.06
CA ILE A 184 7.50 3.41 -20.43
C ILE A 184 8.76 3.62 -21.31
N ARG A 185 9.94 3.87 -20.71
CA ARG A 185 11.20 4.14 -21.42
C ARG A 185 12.17 2.97 -21.42
N GLY A 186 12.09 2.11 -20.43
CA GLY A 186 13.05 1.08 -20.11
C GLY A 186 14.21 1.57 -19.26
N PRO A 187 14.71 0.75 -18.31
CA PRO A 187 15.63 1.19 -17.25
C PRO A 187 16.96 1.70 -17.78
N ALA A 188 17.56 1.04 -18.79
CA ALA A 188 18.84 1.46 -19.35
C ALA A 188 18.75 2.83 -20.07
N ASN A 189 17.68 3.02 -20.86
CA ASN A 189 17.47 4.29 -21.56
C ASN A 189 17.16 5.42 -20.58
N LEU A 190 16.32 5.17 -19.57
CA LEU A 190 16.01 6.15 -18.53
C LEU A 190 17.29 6.57 -17.77
N ALA A 191 18.15 5.62 -17.38
CA ALA A 191 19.41 5.93 -16.71
C ALA A 191 20.31 6.86 -17.55
N MET A 192 20.36 6.63 -18.86
CA MET A 192 21.11 7.51 -19.78
C MET A 192 20.43 8.88 -19.94
N ASP A 193 19.11 8.92 -19.99
CA ASP A 193 18.35 10.17 -20.17
C ASP A 193 18.45 11.10 -18.95
N LEU A 194 18.58 10.56 -17.73
CA LEU A 194 18.85 11.37 -16.53
C LEU A 194 20.13 12.23 -16.66
N VAL A 195 21.09 11.78 -17.45
CA VAL A 195 22.35 12.50 -17.69
C VAL A 195 22.27 13.33 -18.98
N ASN A 196 21.74 12.76 -20.06
CA ASN A 196 21.79 13.36 -21.39
C ASN A 196 20.61 14.28 -21.70
N ASN A 197 19.45 14.03 -21.06
CA ASN A 197 18.17 14.72 -21.33
C ASN A 197 17.44 15.18 -20.05
N PRO A 198 18.11 15.77 -19.04
CA PRO A 198 17.53 16.04 -17.73
C PRO A 198 16.25 16.89 -17.80
N ASP A 199 16.21 17.88 -18.70
CA ASP A 199 15.05 18.76 -18.87
C ASP A 199 13.80 18.01 -19.36
N ALA A 200 14.00 17.01 -20.23
CA ALA A 200 12.91 16.16 -20.72
C ALA A 200 12.38 15.29 -19.56
N ILE A 201 13.28 14.74 -18.75
CA ILE A 201 12.88 13.96 -17.56
C ILE A 201 12.14 14.83 -16.54
N HIS A 202 12.62 16.04 -16.26
CA HIS A 202 11.89 16.96 -15.35
C HIS A 202 10.48 17.30 -15.87
N ARG A 203 10.32 17.49 -17.18
CA ARG A 203 8.98 17.72 -17.76
C ARG A 203 8.09 16.48 -17.61
N ALA A 204 8.62 15.30 -17.92
CA ALA A 204 7.90 14.04 -17.82
C ALA A 204 7.51 13.74 -16.37
N MET A 205 8.42 13.91 -15.41
CA MET A 205 8.15 13.73 -13.98
C MET A 205 6.98 14.61 -13.50
N ARG A 206 6.99 15.91 -13.83
CA ARG A 206 5.87 16.80 -13.45
C ARG A 206 4.54 16.32 -13.98
N GLN A 207 4.49 15.89 -15.24
CA GLN A 207 3.26 15.38 -15.85
C GLN A 207 2.78 14.09 -15.20
N VAL A 208 3.69 13.16 -14.90
CA VAL A 208 3.36 11.90 -14.22
C VAL A 208 2.85 12.18 -12.79
N THR A 209 3.45 13.13 -12.06
CA THR A 209 2.95 13.57 -10.75
C THR A 209 1.53 14.14 -10.84
N ASP A 210 1.25 14.98 -11.84
CA ASP A 210 -0.11 15.55 -12.03
C ASP A 210 -1.13 14.46 -12.40
N LEU A 211 -0.72 13.49 -13.21
CA LEU A 211 -1.58 12.34 -13.55
C LEU A 211 -1.79 11.41 -12.36
N TRP A 212 -0.80 11.22 -11.50
CA TRP A 212 -0.96 10.48 -10.25
C TRP A 212 -2.03 11.14 -9.36
N LYS A 213 -1.96 12.48 -9.20
CA LYS A 213 -2.98 13.24 -8.45
C LYS A 213 -4.38 13.04 -9.05
N PHE A 214 -4.49 13.13 -10.38
CA PHE A 214 -5.75 12.88 -11.10
C PHE A 214 -6.30 11.48 -10.82
N VAL A 215 -5.46 10.44 -10.85
CA VAL A 215 -5.85 9.06 -10.53
C VAL A 215 -6.33 8.95 -9.10
N VAL A 216 -5.59 9.51 -8.15
CA VAL A 216 -5.94 9.50 -6.72
C VAL A 216 -7.26 10.22 -6.47
N ASP A 217 -7.48 11.38 -7.09
CA ASP A 217 -8.72 12.15 -6.94
C ASP A 217 -9.90 11.36 -7.53
N THR A 218 -9.75 10.81 -8.74
CA THR A 218 -10.78 9.99 -9.39
C THR A 218 -11.15 8.75 -8.55
N ALA A 219 -10.15 8.05 -8.01
CA ALA A 219 -10.38 6.92 -7.13
C ALA A 219 -11.05 7.33 -5.81
N SER A 220 -10.62 8.47 -5.24
CA SER A 220 -11.18 9.00 -3.99
C SER A 220 -12.65 9.39 -4.13
N GLU A 221 -13.06 9.95 -5.28
CA GLU A 221 -14.47 10.25 -5.59
C GLU A 221 -15.35 9.00 -5.60
N ILE A 222 -14.78 7.83 -5.89
CA ILE A 222 -15.49 6.55 -5.87
C ILE A 222 -15.46 5.93 -4.47
N ILE A 223 -14.30 5.92 -3.78
CA ILE A 223 -14.08 5.19 -2.53
C ILE A 223 -14.69 5.94 -1.33
N LEU A 224 -14.39 7.23 -1.18
CA LEU A 224 -14.72 7.98 0.04
C LEU A 224 -16.22 8.10 0.32
N PRO A 225 -17.11 8.26 -0.67
CA PRO A 225 -18.56 8.33 -0.42
C PRO A 225 -19.15 7.06 0.24
N ALA A 226 -18.47 5.90 0.13
CA ALA A 226 -18.89 4.68 0.81
C ALA A 226 -18.79 4.79 2.34
N GLY A 227 -17.98 5.72 2.87
CA GLY A 227 -17.85 5.99 4.31
C GLY A 227 -17.12 4.92 5.11
N GLN A 228 -16.44 3.98 4.43
CA GLN A 228 -15.69 2.88 5.06
C GLN A 228 -14.23 3.27 5.38
N GLY A 229 -13.81 4.49 5.03
CA GLY A 229 -12.41 4.90 5.04
C GLY A 229 -11.66 4.35 3.83
N THR A 230 -10.35 4.36 3.90
CA THR A 230 -9.47 3.90 2.82
C THR A 230 -8.35 3.01 3.34
N SER A 231 -7.77 2.27 2.44
CA SER A 231 -6.54 1.50 2.61
C SER A 231 -5.71 1.61 1.33
N ASN A 232 -4.58 0.97 1.29
CA ASN A 232 -3.81 0.77 0.07
C ASN A 232 -3.12 -0.60 0.09
N TRP A 233 -2.41 -0.95 -0.97
CA TRP A 233 -1.78 -2.25 -1.14
C TRP A 233 -0.75 -2.60 -0.05
N THR A 234 -0.19 -1.62 0.67
CA THR A 234 0.70 -1.88 1.81
C THR A 234 -0.04 -2.20 3.12
N MET A 235 -1.36 -2.30 3.06
CA MET A 235 -2.26 -2.53 4.20
C MET A 235 -2.27 -1.38 5.23
N GLY A 236 -3.18 -1.46 6.18
CA GLY A 236 -3.50 -0.40 7.12
C GLY A 236 -4.82 0.26 6.77
N TRP A 237 -5.28 1.15 7.64
CA TRP A 237 -6.54 1.84 7.45
C TRP A 237 -6.47 3.29 7.91
N SER A 238 -7.10 4.19 7.14
CA SER A 238 -7.40 5.55 7.56
C SER A 238 -8.85 5.90 7.25
N HIS A 239 -9.40 6.84 8.01
CA HIS A 239 -10.70 7.40 7.68
C HIS A 239 -10.64 8.23 6.39
N ASP A 240 -9.51 8.87 6.14
CA ASP A 240 -9.26 9.81 5.06
C ASP A 240 -8.33 9.17 4.01
N ARG A 241 -7.84 9.92 3.02
CA ARG A 241 -6.96 9.39 1.98
C ARG A 241 -5.65 8.84 2.56
N PHE A 242 -5.44 7.55 2.45
CA PHE A 242 -4.21 6.88 2.85
C PHE A 242 -3.59 6.15 1.66
N LEU A 243 -2.39 6.54 1.24
CA LEU A 243 -1.70 5.97 0.09
C LEU A 243 -0.23 5.67 0.37
N CYS A 244 0.27 4.66 -0.35
CA CYS A 244 1.68 4.58 -0.68
C CYS A 244 1.97 5.63 -1.75
N VAL A 245 2.71 6.68 -1.37
CA VAL A 245 2.92 7.87 -2.20
C VAL A 245 4.13 7.78 -3.11
N GLY A 246 4.97 6.75 -2.92
CA GLY A 246 6.15 6.50 -3.73
C GLY A 246 6.85 5.23 -3.31
N GLN A 247 7.57 4.67 -4.27
CA GLN A 247 8.45 3.52 -4.12
C GLN A 247 9.83 3.89 -4.67
N ASN A 248 9.83 4.43 -5.89
CA ASN A 248 11.02 4.79 -6.65
C ASN A 248 12.03 3.61 -6.69
N ASP A 249 11.55 2.42 -7.08
CA ASP A 249 12.37 1.20 -7.14
C ASP A 249 13.57 1.35 -8.09
N PHE A 250 13.38 2.13 -9.16
CA PHE A 250 14.47 2.54 -10.05
C PHE A 250 15.59 3.27 -9.29
N SER A 251 15.32 3.84 -8.12
CA SER A 251 16.31 4.62 -7.34
C SER A 251 17.51 3.82 -6.88
N CYS A 252 17.41 2.48 -6.82
CA CYS A 252 18.55 1.61 -6.54
C CYS A 252 19.70 1.76 -7.56
N LEU A 253 19.40 2.28 -8.77
CA LEU A 253 20.36 2.49 -9.87
C LEU A 253 20.96 3.90 -9.90
N ILE A 254 20.47 4.84 -9.06
CA ILE A 254 20.89 6.25 -9.10
C ILE A 254 21.50 6.72 -7.78
N SER A 255 22.28 7.79 -7.87
CA SER A 255 22.91 8.40 -6.68
C SER A 255 21.89 9.20 -5.83
N PRO A 256 22.17 9.48 -4.55
CA PRO A 256 21.35 10.37 -3.74
C PRO A 256 21.17 11.77 -4.36
N ALA A 257 22.19 12.31 -5.03
CA ALA A 257 22.07 13.59 -5.73
C ALA A 257 21.06 13.53 -6.89
N MET A 258 21.09 12.45 -7.67
CA MET A 258 20.11 12.25 -8.74
C MET A 258 18.68 12.01 -8.17
N PHE A 259 18.56 11.26 -7.08
CA PHE A 259 17.28 11.10 -6.39
C PHE A 259 16.72 12.45 -5.92
N GLU A 260 17.58 13.29 -5.30
CA GLU A 260 17.17 14.64 -4.91
C GLU A 260 16.73 15.49 -6.10
N THR A 261 17.46 15.40 -7.21
CA THR A 261 17.18 16.18 -8.42
C THR A 261 15.86 15.76 -9.07
N PHE A 262 15.61 14.46 -9.23
CA PHE A 262 14.50 13.96 -10.06
C PHE A 262 13.29 13.47 -9.27
N CYS A 263 13.48 12.90 -8.06
CA CYS A 263 12.39 12.27 -7.31
C CYS A 263 11.85 13.12 -6.16
N ARG A 264 12.64 14.06 -5.62
CA ARG A 264 12.25 14.80 -4.40
C ARG A 264 10.96 15.60 -4.57
N GLN A 265 10.81 16.33 -5.69
CA GLN A 265 9.64 17.19 -5.91
C GLN A 265 8.37 16.36 -6.06
N ASP A 266 8.43 15.26 -6.79
CA ASP A 266 7.33 14.30 -6.93
C ASP A 266 6.89 13.77 -5.56
N ASN A 267 7.82 13.25 -4.76
CA ASN A 267 7.51 12.75 -3.42
C ASN A 267 6.91 13.82 -2.50
N LEU A 268 7.41 15.07 -2.55
CA LEU A 268 6.83 16.20 -1.80
C LEU A 268 5.38 16.45 -2.18
N GLU A 269 5.09 16.49 -3.47
CA GLU A 269 3.76 16.79 -3.99
C GLU A 269 2.78 15.64 -3.72
N CYS A 270 3.21 14.39 -3.87
CA CYS A 270 2.40 13.22 -3.56
C CYS A 270 2.07 13.15 -2.05
N CYS A 271 3.06 13.37 -1.16
CA CYS A 271 2.81 13.45 0.28
C CYS A 271 1.84 14.60 0.64
N ALA A 272 1.92 15.74 -0.05
CA ALA A 272 1.04 16.88 0.21
C ALA A 272 -0.39 16.67 -0.28
N HIS A 273 -0.59 15.77 -1.25
CA HIS A 273 -1.89 15.51 -1.89
C HIS A 273 -2.80 14.56 -1.11
N VAL A 274 -2.26 13.85 -0.12
CA VAL A 274 -2.99 12.85 0.68
C VAL A 274 -3.04 13.24 2.17
N ASP A 275 -3.90 12.60 2.93
CA ASP A 275 -4.06 12.86 4.36
C ASP A 275 -3.09 12.03 5.20
N ARG A 276 -2.78 10.81 4.73
CA ARG A 276 -1.82 9.88 5.32
C ARG A 276 -0.95 9.28 4.23
N SER A 277 0.34 9.31 4.46
CA SER A 277 1.33 8.92 3.46
C SER A 277 2.26 7.85 3.98
N LEU A 278 2.55 6.87 3.12
CA LEU A 278 3.55 5.85 3.36
C LEU A 278 4.48 5.80 2.15
N TYR A 279 5.77 5.62 2.39
CA TYR A 279 6.77 5.37 1.35
C TYR A 279 7.23 3.92 1.43
N HIS A 280 7.18 3.20 0.33
CA HIS A 280 7.71 1.84 0.21
C HIS A 280 9.21 1.90 -0.10
N LEU A 281 10.04 1.48 0.87
CA LEU A 281 11.49 1.43 0.73
C LEU A 281 11.90 -0.02 0.48
N ASP A 282 12.21 -0.36 -0.78
CA ASP A 282 12.56 -1.72 -1.18
C ASP A 282 14.06 -1.93 -1.37
N GLY A 283 14.57 -2.87 -0.60
CA GLY A 283 15.91 -3.40 -0.73
C GLY A 283 17.05 -2.49 -0.24
N PRO A 284 18.22 -3.10 0.05
CA PRO A 284 19.39 -2.37 0.60
C PRO A 284 19.90 -1.26 -0.31
N GLY A 285 19.68 -1.38 -1.62
CA GLY A 285 20.09 -0.38 -2.61
C GLY A 285 19.43 0.99 -2.40
N ALA A 286 18.22 1.03 -1.84
CA ALA A 286 17.45 2.25 -1.62
C ALA A 286 17.77 2.95 -0.29
N ILE A 287 18.46 2.30 0.67
CA ILE A 287 18.77 2.85 2.01
C ILE A 287 19.53 4.18 1.93
N ARG A 288 20.35 4.37 0.88
CA ARG A 288 21.11 5.61 0.67
C ARG A 288 20.25 6.85 0.52
N HIS A 289 18.97 6.69 0.18
CA HIS A 289 18.00 7.77 -0.02
C HIS A 289 17.21 8.13 1.25
N VAL A 290 17.31 7.34 2.31
CA VAL A 290 16.61 7.58 3.59
C VAL A 290 16.83 9.01 4.14
N PRO A 291 18.04 9.61 4.11
CA PRO A 291 18.20 11.00 4.57
C PRO A 291 17.33 12.01 3.81
N LEU A 292 17.04 11.76 2.54
CA LEU A 292 16.17 12.59 1.71
C LEU A 292 14.70 12.38 2.05
N LEU A 293 14.29 11.13 2.26
CA LEU A 293 12.92 10.77 2.67
C LEU A 293 12.57 11.35 4.04
N LEU A 294 13.50 11.37 4.99
CA LEU A 294 13.29 11.94 6.32
C LEU A 294 13.03 13.45 6.30
N ARG A 295 13.47 14.17 5.26
CA ARG A 295 13.18 15.61 5.05
C ARG A 295 11.79 15.90 4.48
N LEU A 296 11.03 14.87 4.10
CA LEU A 296 9.66 15.03 3.62
C LEU A 296 8.74 15.20 4.83
N GLU A 297 8.38 16.44 5.17
CA GLU A 297 7.62 16.76 6.39
C GLU A 297 6.28 16.00 6.46
N ARG A 298 5.58 15.88 5.33
CA ARG A 298 4.28 15.21 5.25
C ARG A 298 4.34 13.71 5.00
N LEU A 299 5.52 13.10 5.02
CA LEU A 299 5.64 11.65 5.03
C LEU A 299 5.40 11.14 6.45
N ASP A 300 4.38 10.27 6.65
CA ASP A 300 4.03 9.75 7.97
C ASP A 300 4.80 8.47 8.31
N CYS A 301 4.98 7.57 7.33
CA CYS A 301 5.50 6.23 7.56
C CYS A 301 6.45 5.79 6.44
N ILE A 302 7.46 5.01 6.78
CA ILE A 302 8.31 4.30 5.82
C ILE A 302 8.11 2.79 6.02
N GLN A 303 7.66 2.10 4.98
CA GLN A 303 7.66 0.65 4.94
C GLN A 303 9.05 0.18 4.53
N TRP A 304 9.66 -0.69 5.34
CA TRP A 304 10.93 -1.32 5.00
C TRP A 304 10.69 -2.76 4.52
N ILE A 305 11.10 -3.03 3.30
CA ILE A 305 11.16 -4.36 2.70
C ILE A 305 12.62 -4.67 2.41
N GLN A 306 13.17 -5.66 3.10
CA GLN A 306 14.59 -6.00 3.01
C GLN A 306 14.96 -6.76 1.73
N GLY A 307 13.98 -7.22 0.97
CA GLY A 307 14.16 -8.07 -0.21
C GLY A 307 14.29 -9.56 0.11
N ALA A 308 14.12 -10.38 -0.91
CA ALA A 308 14.21 -11.84 -0.80
C ALA A 308 15.62 -12.26 -0.33
N SER A 309 15.68 -13.27 0.53
CA SER A 309 16.93 -13.84 1.09
C SER A 309 17.74 -12.87 1.96
N SER A 310 17.20 -11.73 2.32
CA SER A 310 17.83 -10.79 3.25
C SER A 310 17.53 -11.16 4.71
N PRO A 311 18.32 -10.69 5.67
CA PRO A 311 18.08 -10.90 7.10
C PRO A 311 16.72 -10.36 7.55
N LEU A 312 16.18 -10.92 8.63
CA LEU A 312 14.93 -10.44 9.25
C LEU A 312 15.00 -8.97 9.66
N PRO A 313 13.86 -8.27 9.75
CA PRO A 313 13.81 -6.85 10.08
C PRO A 313 14.55 -6.45 11.35
N SER A 314 14.60 -7.28 12.39
CA SER A 314 15.36 -7.00 13.61
C SER A 314 16.86 -6.85 13.39
N GLN A 315 17.40 -7.29 12.27
CA GLN A 315 18.82 -7.12 11.94
C GLN A 315 19.11 -5.77 11.25
N TRP A 316 18.07 -4.97 11.01
CA TRP A 316 18.18 -3.64 10.42
C TRP A 316 17.89 -2.52 11.45
N LEU A 317 18.12 -2.77 12.74
CA LEU A 317 17.77 -1.84 13.82
C LEU A 317 18.36 -0.45 13.65
N ASP A 318 19.58 -0.32 13.13
CA ASP A 318 20.19 1.00 12.91
C ASP A 318 19.42 1.83 11.87
N LEU A 319 18.93 1.17 10.79
CA LEU A 319 18.06 1.81 9.82
C LEU A 319 16.72 2.21 10.45
N LEU A 320 16.09 1.28 11.17
CA LEU A 320 14.78 1.49 11.78
C LEU A 320 14.80 2.59 12.86
N ARG A 321 15.82 2.60 13.71
CA ARG A 321 16.08 3.68 14.70
C ARG A 321 16.25 5.03 14.01
N ARG A 322 17.02 5.06 12.93
CA ARG A 322 17.22 6.29 12.15
C ARG A 322 15.91 6.81 11.56
N ILE A 323 15.04 5.93 11.07
CA ILE A 323 13.73 6.31 10.55
C ILE A 323 12.88 6.92 11.66
N GLN A 324 12.78 6.27 12.83
CA GLN A 324 11.99 6.78 13.96
C GLN A 324 12.59 8.07 14.53
N ALA A 325 13.92 8.17 14.66
CA ALA A 325 14.62 9.39 15.09
C ALA A 325 14.37 10.57 14.14
N GLY A 326 14.18 10.27 12.84
CA GLY A 326 13.77 11.26 11.83
C GLY A 326 12.28 11.63 11.87
N GLY A 327 11.55 11.17 12.89
CA GLY A 327 10.15 11.55 13.08
C GLY A 327 9.14 10.71 12.28
N LYS A 328 9.54 9.61 11.63
CA LYS A 328 8.64 8.77 10.84
C LYS A 328 8.29 7.48 11.57
N SER A 329 7.08 6.97 11.33
CA SER A 329 6.72 5.61 11.74
C SER A 329 7.34 4.59 10.81
N VAL A 330 7.43 3.34 11.26
CA VAL A 330 7.99 2.23 10.49
C VAL A 330 6.92 1.16 10.29
N GLN A 331 6.73 0.73 9.05
CA GLN A 331 5.96 -0.46 8.74
C GLN A 331 6.90 -1.59 8.30
N LEU A 332 6.66 -2.80 8.81
CA LEU A 332 7.40 -4.02 8.48
C LEU A 332 6.45 -5.10 8.01
N TYR A 333 6.86 -5.86 7.00
CA TYR A 333 6.08 -6.97 6.47
C TYR A 333 6.78 -8.31 6.72
N TYR A 334 6.04 -9.25 7.27
CA TYR A 334 6.44 -10.63 7.47
C TYR A 334 5.53 -11.55 6.65
N GLY A 335 5.92 -11.82 5.42
CA GLY A 335 5.22 -12.76 4.53
C GLY A 335 5.78 -14.18 4.61
N GLN A 336 5.37 -15.02 3.65
CA GLN A 336 5.93 -16.36 3.50
C GLN A 336 7.45 -16.30 3.28
N GLY A 337 8.19 -17.13 4.02
CA GLY A 337 9.66 -17.18 3.92
C GLY A 337 10.43 -16.38 4.97
N HIS A 338 9.76 -15.66 5.85
CA HIS A 338 10.38 -14.91 6.96
C HIS A 338 10.44 -15.67 8.29
N GLY A 339 10.50 -16.98 8.26
CA GLY A 339 10.43 -17.83 9.46
C GLY A 339 8.99 -18.21 9.84
N GLY A 340 8.84 -19.03 10.86
CA GLY A 340 7.52 -19.44 11.37
C GLY A 340 6.98 -18.46 12.44
N ASP A 341 5.80 -18.77 12.95
CA ASP A 341 5.11 -17.99 13.98
C ASP A 341 5.94 -17.74 15.26
N ALA A 342 6.81 -18.70 15.63
CA ALA A 342 7.72 -18.54 16.79
C ALA A 342 8.80 -17.47 16.53
N ASP A 343 9.28 -17.37 15.30
CA ASP A 343 10.22 -16.33 14.89
C ASP A 343 9.54 -14.97 14.87
N LEU A 344 8.31 -14.87 14.37
CA LEU A 344 7.54 -13.62 14.36
C LEU A 344 7.36 -13.06 15.78
N LYS A 345 7.03 -13.90 16.76
CA LYS A 345 6.89 -13.45 18.15
C LYS A 345 8.21 -12.88 18.70
N ARG A 346 9.32 -13.61 18.49
CA ARG A 346 10.66 -13.16 18.90
C ARG A 346 11.06 -11.85 18.19
N GLU A 347 10.74 -11.71 16.92
CA GLU A 347 10.98 -10.49 16.15
C GLU A 347 10.22 -9.29 16.74
N ILE A 348 8.95 -9.48 17.09
CA ILE A 348 8.13 -8.44 17.72
C ILE A 348 8.77 -7.99 19.04
N ASP A 349 9.20 -8.95 19.90
CA ASP A 349 9.86 -8.62 21.18
C ASP A 349 11.14 -7.84 20.98
N LEU A 350 12.01 -8.27 20.05
CA LEU A 350 13.26 -7.58 19.73
C LEU A 350 13.01 -6.17 19.21
N LEU A 351 12.05 -6.00 18.32
CA LEU A 351 11.71 -4.71 17.75
C LEU A 351 11.10 -3.79 18.79
N CYS A 352 10.14 -4.25 19.61
CA CYS A 352 9.51 -3.45 20.66
C CYS A 352 10.49 -3.06 21.78
N SER A 353 11.51 -3.90 22.07
CA SER A 353 12.54 -3.55 23.04
C SER A 353 13.59 -2.55 22.53
N ALA A 354 13.76 -2.47 21.19
CA ALA A 354 14.82 -1.68 20.56
C ALA A 354 14.33 -0.37 19.96
N LEU A 355 13.02 -0.23 19.70
CA LEU A 355 12.37 0.87 18.99
C LEU A 355 11.18 1.39 19.81
N ASP A 356 10.64 2.55 19.43
CA ASP A 356 9.35 3.01 19.95
C ASP A 356 8.23 2.15 19.37
N PRO A 357 7.57 1.28 20.16
CA PRO A 357 6.55 0.38 19.67
C PRO A 357 5.28 1.12 19.20
N THR A 358 5.01 2.33 19.72
CA THR A 358 3.83 3.11 19.29
C THR A 358 3.97 3.67 17.87
N ARG A 359 5.18 3.60 17.31
CA ARG A 359 5.53 4.01 15.94
C ARG A 359 5.92 2.83 15.05
N LEU A 360 5.58 1.60 15.49
CA LEU A 360 5.74 0.39 14.71
C LEU A 360 4.38 -0.10 14.17
N PHE A 361 4.38 -0.47 12.91
CA PHE A 361 3.29 -1.18 12.26
C PHE A 361 3.83 -2.51 11.74
N ILE A 362 3.35 -3.62 12.26
CA ILE A 362 3.76 -4.97 11.85
C ILE A 362 2.61 -5.62 11.11
N TRP A 363 2.86 -5.92 9.85
CA TRP A 363 1.96 -6.69 8.99
C TRP A 363 2.52 -8.08 8.79
N ALA A 364 1.75 -9.12 9.16
CA ALA A 364 2.19 -10.50 9.03
C ALA A 364 1.04 -11.47 8.73
N ASN A 365 1.41 -12.58 8.09
CA ASN A 365 0.56 -13.75 7.94
C ASN A 365 1.03 -14.81 8.93
N THR A 366 0.10 -15.42 9.68
CA THR A 366 0.38 -16.49 10.63
C THR A 366 -0.26 -17.79 10.18
N ASP A 367 0.24 -18.91 10.71
CA ASP A 367 -0.22 -20.24 10.29
C ASP A 367 -1.62 -20.59 10.80
N SER A 368 -2.08 -19.90 11.87
CA SER A 368 -3.39 -20.15 12.45
C SER A 368 -3.99 -18.92 13.15
N ALA A 369 -5.32 -18.88 13.20
CA ALA A 369 -6.06 -17.89 13.97
C ALA A 369 -5.65 -17.87 15.46
N ARG A 370 -5.39 -19.05 16.05
CA ARG A 370 -4.93 -19.16 17.44
C ARG A 370 -3.60 -18.45 17.66
N THR A 371 -2.64 -18.69 16.78
CA THR A 371 -1.32 -18.04 16.87
C THR A 371 -1.42 -16.53 16.70
N ALA A 372 -2.22 -16.05 15.74
CA ALA A 372 -2.46 -14.63 15.55
C ALA A 372 -2.98 -13.96 16.82
N GLU A 373 -4.00 -14.57 17.47
CA GLU A 373 -4.59 -14.06 18.71
C GLU A 373 -3.62 -14.14 19.90
N ASP A 374 -2.78 -15.21 19.95
CA ASP A 374 -1.77 -15.35 21.00
C ASP A 374 -0.69 -14.25 20.87
N ILE A 375 -0.25 -13.92 19.67
CA ILE A 375 0.68 -12.83 19.41
C ILE A 375 0.07 -11.51 19.83
N VAL A 376 -1.18 -11.21 19.44
CA VAL A 376 -1.87 -9.98 19.82
C VAL A 376 -1.96 -9.83 21.34
N ARG A 377 -2.37 -10.89 22.03
CA ARG A 377 -2.48 -10.89 23.50
C ARG A 377 -1.14 -10.67 24.19
N TYR A 378 -0.11 -11.33 23.70
CA TYR A 378 1.23 -11.24 24.23
C TYR A 378 1.79 -9.81 24.08
N SER A 379 1.77 -9.26 22.88
CA SER A 379 2.34 -7.94 22.57
C SER A 379 1.61 -6.76 23.25
N ARG A 380 0.43 -7.00 23.86
CA ARG A 380 -0.36 -5.99 24.57
C ARG A 380 -0.34 -6.16 26.10
N ARG A 381 0.36 -7.19 26.64
CA ARG A 381 0.41 -7.47 28.09
C ARG A 381 1.52 -6.71 28.81
N ASP A 382 2.57 -6.34 28.13
CA ASP A 382 3.71 -5.64 28.76
C ASP A 382 3.48 -4.14 28.92
N SER A 383 2.25 -3.66 28.69
CA SER A 383 1.84 -2.25 28.85
C SER A 383 0.98 -2.01 30.12
N SER A 384 0.91 -3.02 31.03
CA SER A 384 0.11 -2.93 32.28
C SER A 384 0.97 -2.95 33.54
#